data_77bc4784ede3c0c122b8e9342cf3e367
#
_entry.id   77bc4784ede3c0c122b8e9342cf3e367
#
_cell.length_a   1.000
_cell.length_b   1.000
_cell.length_c   1.000
_cell.angle_alpha   90.00
_cell.angle_beta   90.00
_cell.angle_gamma   90.00
#
_symmetry.space_group_name_H-M   'P 1'
#
loop_
_entity.id
_entity.type
_entity.pdbx_description
1 polymer ?
#
loop_
_entity_poly.entity_id
_entity_poly.type
_entity_poly.pdbx_seq_one_letter_code
_entity_poly.pdbx_strand_id
1 'polypeptide(L)'
;MRTSALPMSVAAIALILALAGCTGQTEPAPAASSAIGVPVPSTTETEPAPSPTAADPSVDTAPECETLDLSAGTAAGSDLGPCIQATLARDDTGSLTIDGDELAGTVVYRYDPAFEFRGDLETGGGPVAISFVDGVMMLDDGDGPVVADVDASDTASQAAGSTAEVYRIFADPGFIGDLVGAGESWTVSDAPEEVETADGGSVEAYRIESPAAYSWYDIPIDSYTLWMTADGRPVATESTTDLLGRTSTLTQRLTGFGEPVTVSPLS
;
A
#
# COMPACT_ATOMS: atom_id res chain seq x y z
N MET A 1 30.74 30.19 2.15
CA MET A 1 29.29 30.01 2.06
C MET A 1 28.93 29.05 3.17
N ARG A 2 28.20 29.49 4.20
CA ARG A 2 27.81 28.67 5.37
C ARG A 2 26.35 28.27 5.12
N THR A 3 26.11 26.99 4.87
CA THR A 3 24.77 26.39 4.80
C THR A 3 24.30 26.19 6.24
N SER A 4 23.31 26.99 6.65
CA SER A 4 22.61 26.79 7.93
C SER A 4 21.55 25.72 7.71
N ALA A 5 21.73 24.55 8.28
CA ALA A 5 20.69 23.56 8.43
C ALA A 5 19.75 24.02 9.55
N LEU A 6 18.49 24.23 9.23
CA LEU A 6 17.42 24.42 10.23
C LEU A 6 17.06 23.04 10.80
N PRO A 7 16.95 22.91 12.11
CA PRO A 7 16.39 21.70 12.70
C PRO A 7 14.88 21.71 12.47
N MET A 8 14.37 20.77 11.70
CA MET A 8 12.95 20.42 11.67
C MET A 8 12.55 19.90 13.05
N SER A 9 11.74 20.67 13.75
CA SER A 9 11.13 20.26 15.01
C SER A 9 10.05 19.23 14.71
N VAL A 10 10.37 17.96 14.88
CA VAL A 10 9.38 16.87 14.93
C VAL A 10 8.73 16.95 16.31
N ALA A 11 7.64 17.70 16.39
CA ALA A 11 6.78 17.72 17.56
C ALA A 11 5.35 17.40 17.13
N ALA A 12 4.79 16.37 17.76
CA ALA A 12 3.36 16.04 17.82
C ALA A 12 2.77 15.11 16.76
N ILE A 13 3.18 13.85 16.74
CA ILE A 13 2.31 12.73 16.28
C ILE A 13 1.82 11.91 17.50
N ALA A 14 1.37 12.57 18.53
CA ALA A 14 0.90 11.90 19.74
C ALA A 14 -0.46 12.41 20.20
N LEU A 15 -1.44 12.52 19.31
CA LEU A 15 -2.77 12.89 19.79
C LEU A 15 -3.89 12.63 18.77
N ILE A 16 -4.22 11.40 18.44
CA ILE A 16 -5.57 11.07 17.95
C ILE A 16 -5.81 9.55 18.15
N LEU A 17 -5.95 9.09 19.38
CA LEU A 17 -6.49 7.76 19.66
C LEU A 17 -7.10 7.73 21.08
N ALA A 18 -8.12 8.51 21.31
CA ALA A 18 -8.91 8.39 22.53
C ALA A 18 -10.30 8.95 22.35
N LEU A 19 -11.18 8.23 21.66
CA LEU A 19 -12.64 8.35 21.81
C LEU A 19 -13.34 7.20 21.04
N ALA A 20 -13.44 6.03 21.67
CA ALA A 20 -14.47 5.08 21.30
C ALA A 20 -14.92 4.36 22.58
N GLY A 21 -15.99 4.84 23.15
CA GLY A 21 -16.74 4.22 24.21
C GLY A 21 -17.97 3.50 23.67
N CYS A 22 -18.10 2.23 24.03
CA CYS A 22 -19.34 1.47 24.32
C CYS A 22 -20.56 1.61 23.39
N THR A 23 -20.99 0.51 22.74
CA THR A 23 -22.19 -0.25 23.18
C THR A 23 -22.67 -1.26 22.15
N GLY A 24 -23.05 -2.43 22.63
CA GLY A 24 -24.27 -3.12 22.15
C GLY A 24 -24.12 -4.35 21.27
N GLN A 25 -23.90 -5.49 21.92
CA GLN A 25 -24.24 -6.80 21.36
C GLN A 25 -25.72 -6.91 21.01
N THR A 26 -26.00 -7.44 19.81
CA THR A 26 -27.24 -8.16 19.54
C THR A 26 -26.98 -9.25 18.50
N GLU A 27 -27.02 -10.46 18.97
CA GLU A 27 -26.93 -11.72 18.23
C GLU A 27 -28.26 -12.01 17.52
N PRO A 28 -28.32 -12.46 16.28
CA PRO A 28 -29.42 -13.20 15.74
C PRO A 28 -29.06 -14.65 15.39
N ALA A 29 -29.93 -15.58 15.83
CA ALA A 29 -29.88 -17.00 15.69
C ALA A 29 -29.96 -17.50 14.23
N PRO A 30 -29.52 -18.76 13.97
CA PRO A 30 -29.46 -19.34 12.64
C PRO A 30 -30.81 -19.92 12.19
N ALA A 31 -31.19 -19.61 10.95
CA ALA A 31 -32.31 -20.28 10.27
C ALA A 31 -31.77 -21.39 9.36
N ALA A 32 -32.26 -22.61 9.64
CA ALA A 32 -32.07 -23.78 8.81
C ALA A 32 -32.86 -23.64 7.49
N SER A 33 -32.28 -23.97 6.36
CA SER A 33 -33.01 -24.18 5.11
C SER A 33 -32.55 -25.43 4.37
N SER A 34 -33.58 -26.20 4.01
CA SER A 34 -33.56 -27.55 3.48
C SER A 34 -33.03 -27.63 2.05
N ALA A 35 -32.29 -28.69 1.76
CA ALA A 35 -31.84 -29.09 0.45
C ALA A 35 -32.98 -29.60 -0.43
N ILE A 36 -33.09 -29.12 -1.66
CA ILE A 36 -33.83 -29.76 -2.74
C ILE A 36 -32.83 -30.12 -3.84
N GLY A 37 -32.67 -31.42 -4.07
CA GLY A 37 -31.82 -31.95 -5.14
C GLY A 37 -32.44 -31.77 -6.50
N VAL A 38 -31.63 -31.31 -7.46
CA VAL A 38 -31.95 -31.27 -8.90
C VAL A 38 -30.93 -32.14 -9.62
N PRO A 39 -31.35 -33.05 -10.54
CA PRO A 39 -30.41 -33.93 -11.25
C PRO A 39 -29.61 -33.15 -12.31
N VAL A 40 -28.30 -33.40 -12.32
CA VAL A 40 -27.33 -32.84 -13.29
C VAL A 40 -27.38 -33.65 -14.59
N PRO A 41 -27.53 -33.05 -15.78
CA PRO A 41 -27.28 -33.74 -17.04
C PRO A 41 -25.77 -33.84 -17.28
N SER A 42 -25.30 -35.05 -17.62
CA SER A 42 -23.94 -35.33 -18.07
C SER A 42 -23.65 -34.61 -19.37
N THR A 43 -22.75 -33.64 -19.35
CA THR A 43 -22.17 -33.05 -20.56
C THR A 43 -20.84 -33.74 -20.90
N THR A 44 -20.76 -34.16 -22.14
CA THR A 44 -19.60 -34.78 -22.79
C THR A 44 -18.40 -33.81 -22.74
N GLU A 45 -17.33 -34.26 -22.15
CA GLU A 45 -16.04 -33.60 -22.05
C GLU A 45 -15.44 -33.44 -23.47
N THR A 46 -15.39 -32.20 -23.95
CA THR A 46 -14.62 -31.85 -25.14
C THR A 46 -13.22 -31.43 -24.67
N GLU A 47 -12.22 -32.23 -25.09
CA GLU A 47 -10.80 -31.97 -24.83
C GLU A 47 -10.41 -30.55 -25.29
N PRO A 48 -9.86 -29.68 -24.42
CA PRO A 48 -9.45 -28.34 -24.81
C PRO A 48 -8.22 -28.41 -25.71
N ALA A 49 -8.30 -27.73 -26.86
CA ALA A 49 -7.15 -27.52 -27.75
C ALA A 49 -6.02 -26.79 -26.98
N PRO A 50 -4.73 -27.10 -27.25
CA PRO A 50 -3.63 -26.41 -26.60
C PRO A 50 -3.71 -24.91 -26.91
N SER A 51 -3.81 -24.10 -25.86
CA SER A 51 -3.68 -22.65 -25.95
C SER A 51 -2.31 -22.28 -26.52
N PRO A 52 -2.22 -21.32 -27.46
CA PRO A 52 -0.93 -20.81 -27.88
C PRO A 52 -0.21 -20.22 -26.66
N THR A 53 0.99 -20.69 -26.39
CA THR A 53 1.90 -20.09 -25.44
C THR A 53 2.12 -18.64 -25.88
N ALA A 54 1.53 -17.70 -25.16
CA ALA A 54 1.83 -16.29 -25.32
C ALA A 54 3.34 -16.15 -25.06
N ALA A 55 4.06 -15.55 -26.00
CA ALA A 55 5.43 -15.13 -25.78
C ALA A 55 5.39 -14.16 -24.60
N ASP A 56 6.15 -14.46 -23.55
CA ASP A 56 6.34 -13.62 -22.40
C ASP A 56 6.81 -12.25 -22.90
N PRO A 57 6.06 -11.16 -22.70
CA PRO A 57 6.59 -9.85 -23.05
C PRO A 57 7.84 -9.68 -22.18
N SER A 58 8.99 -9.41 -22.80
CA SER A 58 10.20 -9.06 -22.08
C SER A 58 9.88 -7.85 -21.22
N VAL A 59 9.70 -8.06 -19.94
CA VAL A 59 9.44 -6.96 -18.99
C VAL A 59 10.75 -6.20 -18.90
N ASP A 60 10.76 -4.95 -19.37
CA ASP A 60 11.92 -4.08 -19.22
C ASP A 60 12.14 -3.83 -17.73
N THR A 61 13.23 -4.35 -17.18
CA THR A 61 13.63 -4.13 -15.79
C THR A 61 14.12 -2.68 -15.63
N ALA A 62 13.72 -2.00 -14.57
CA ALA A 62 14.22 -0.65 -14.28
C ALA A 62 15.75 -0.69 -14.07
N PRO A 63 16.52 0.29 -14.54
CA PRO A 63 18.00 0.30 -14.42
C PRO A 63 18.47 0.14 -12.96
N GLU A 64 17.76 0.68 -12.00
CA GLU A 64 18.05 0.58 -10.56
C GLU A 64 17.91 -0.84 -10.03
N CYS A 65 17.19 -1.70 -10.75
CA CYS A 65 17.00 -3.12 -10.40
C CYS A 65 18.03 -4.06 -11.07
N GLU A 66 18.79 -3.61 -12.07
CA GLU A 66 19.69 -4.47 -12.87
C GLU A 66 20.76 -5.19 -12.04
N THR A 67 21.17 -4.61 -10.91
CA THR A 67 22.18 -5.19 -10.01
C THR A 67 21.59 -5.98 -8.85
N LEU A 68 20.26 -5.97 -8.72
CA LEU A 68 19.57 -6.64 -7.62
C LEU A 68 19.45 -8.14 -7.91
N ASP A 69 20.07 -8.97 -7.07
CA ASP A 69 20.00 -10.43 -7.14
C ASP A 69 19.16 -10.97 -5.98
N LEU A 70 17.87 -11.19 -6.22
CA LEU A 70 16.97 -11.76 -5.23
C LEU A 70 17.25 -13.23 -4.90
N SER A 71 18.01 -13.95 -5.73
CA SER A 71 18.40 -15.33 -5.46
C SER A 71 19.56 -15.47 -4.45
N ALA A 72 20.19 -14.36 -4.08
CA ALA A 72 21.31 -14.35 -3.14
C ALA A 72 20.90 -14.61 -1.67
N GLY A 73 19.60 -14.71 -1.38
CA GLY A 73 19.06 -14.94 -0.02
C GLY A 73 19.10 -13.72 0.90
N THR A 74 19.76 -12.64 0.49
CA THR A 74 19.80 -11.35 1.19
C THR A 74 19.91 -10.21 0.20
N ALA A 75 19.35 -9.04 0.56
CA ALA A 75 19.46 -7.82 -0.23
C ALA A 75 19.66 -6.61 0.70
N ALA A 76 20.40 -5.59 0.24
CA ALA A 76 20.54 -4.33 0.97
C ALA A 76 19.33 -3.45 0.72
N GLY A 77 18.86 -2.75 1.77
CA GLY A 77 17.77 -1.79 1.61
C GLY A 77 18.11 -0.65 0.66
N SER A 78 19.39 -0.23 0.66
CA SER A 78 19.90 0.77 -0.28
C SER A 78 19.80 0.39 -1.77
N ASP A 79 19.64 -0.90 -2.08
CA ASP A 79 19.46 -1.41 -3.44
C ASP A 79 17.96 -1.66 -3.71
N LEU A 80 17.23 -2.21 -2.75
CA LEU A 80 15.80 -2.48 -2.85
C LEU A 80 14.96 -1.20 -3.00
N GLY A 81 15.19 -0.20 -2.15
CA GLY A 81 14.40 1.04 -2.13
C GLY A 81 14.38 1.76 -3.48
N PRO A 82 15.54 2.12 -4.06
CA PRO A 82 15.61 2.73 -5.38
C PRO A 82 15.00 1.88 -6.50
N CYS A 83 15.19 0.56 -6.45
CA CYS A 83 14.59 -0.36 -7.42
C CYS A 83 13.05 -0.31 -7.37
N ILE A 84 12.45 -0.35 -6.17
CA ILE A 84 11.00 -0.25 -5.98
C ILE A 84 10.47 1.07 -6.55
N GLN A 85 11.10 2.20 -6.19
CA GLN A 85 10.68 3.52 -6.64
C GLN A 85 10.77 3.67 -8.16
N ALA A 86 11.86 3.20 -8.76
CA ALA A 86 12.05 3.24 -10.21
C ALA A 86 11.04 2.36 -10.96
N THR A 87 10.71 1.19 -10.41
CA THR A 87 9.71 0.29 -11.00
C THR A 87 8.30 0.89 -10.94
N LEU A 88 7.91 1.47 -9.81
CA LEU A 88 6.62 2.15 -9.68
C LEU A 88 6.51 3.33 -10.67
N ALA A 89 7.57 4.12 -10.80
CA ALA A 89 7.60 5.24 -11.74
C ALA A 89 7.59 4.79 -13.21
N ARG A 90 8.27 3.69 -13.55
CA ARG A 90 8.25 3.08 -14.89
C ARG A 90 6.87 2.58 -15.28
N ASP A 91 6.19 1.92 -14.35
CA ASP A 91 4.86 1.36 -14.57
C ASP A 91 3.77 2.45 -14.60
N ASP A 92 4.12 3.66 -14.19
CA ASP A 92 3.37 4.91 -14.28
C ASP A 92 2.09 4.92 -13.43
N THR A 93 1.21 3.95 -13.59
CA THR A 93 -0.11 3.90 -12.94
C THR A 93 -0.31 2.61 -12.17
N GLY A 94 -1.21 2.65 -11.20
CA GLY A 94 -1.61 1.46 -10.46
C GLY A 94 -2.71 1.73 -9.44
N SER A 95 -3.05 0.66 -8.74
CA SER A 95 -4.01 0.67 -7.64
C SER A 95 -3.39 0.01 -6.42
N LEU A 96 -3.71 0.52 -5.25
CA LEU A 96 -3.29 0.02 -3.95
C LEU A 96 -4.53 -0.28 -3.11
N THR A 97 -4.64 -1.51 -2.62
CA THR A 97 -5.62 -1.88 -1.59
C THR A 97 -4.92 -1.94 -0.24
N ILE A 98 -5.52 -1.32 0.74
CA ILE A 98 -5.06 -1.26 2.13
C ILE A 98 -6.04 -2.07 2.98
N ASP A 99 -5.54 -2.95 3.85
CA ASP A 99 -6.32 -3.78 4.75
C ASP A 99 -5.63 -3.85 6.12
N GLY A 100 -6.26 -3.28 7.12
CA GLY A 100 -5.79 -3.24 8.50
C GLY A 100 -6.91 -2.87 9.46
N ASP A 101 -6.68 -3.10 10.74
CA ASP A 101 -7.68 -2.92 11.81
C ASP A 101 -8.17 -1.46 11.95
N GLU A 102 -7.29 -0.51 11.71
CA GLU A 102 -7.55 0.93 11.93
C GLU A 102 -7.65 1.71 10.61
N LEU A 103 -7.24 1.11 9.49
CA LEU A 103 -7.22 1.72 8.18
C LEU A 103 -7.41 0.67 7.09
N ALA A 104 -8.44 0.83 6.26
CA ALA A 104 -8.68 0.00 5.09
C ALA A 104 -9.13 0.88 3.92
N GLY A 105 -9.06 0.38 2.69
CA GLY A 105 -9.57 1.12 1.53
C GLY A 105 -8.78 0.90 0.26
N THR A 106 -8.99 1.78 -0.70
CA THR A 106 -8.35 1.70 -2.02
C THR A 106 -7.80 3.04 -2.44
N VAL A 107 -6.68 3.01 -3.15
CA VAL A 107 -6.02 4.18 -3.72
C VAL A 107 -5.71 3.89 -5.19
N VAL A 108 -5.93 4.85 -6.06
CA VAL A 108 -5.41 4.86 -7.43
C VAL A 108 -4.37 5.95 -7.56
N TYR A 109 -3.30 5.68 -8.32
CA TYR A 109 -2.18 6.62 -8.46
C TYR A 109 -1.63 6.66 -9.87
N ARG A 110 -0.92 7.74 -10.21
CA ARG A 110 -0.11 7.89 -11.42
C ARG A 110 1.15 8.68 -11.14
N TYR A 111 2.21 8.45 -11.92
CA TYR A 111 3.49 9.15 -11.81
C TYR A 111 3.73 10.16 -12.94
N ASP A 112 3.17 9.98 -14.14
CA ASP A 112 3.33 10.88 -15.28
C ASP A 112 2.05 11.72 -15.51
N PRO A 113 2.12 13.05 -15.73
CA PRO A 113 3.31 13.92 -15.77
C PRO A 113 3.86 14.32 -14.40
N ALA A 114 3.18 13.98 -13.32
CA ALA A 114 3.58 14.19 -11.94
C ALA A 114 2.89 13.16 -11.06
N PHE A 115 3.47 12.85 -9.91
CA PHE A 115 2.83 11.96 -8.94
C PHE A 115 1.52 12.56 -8.46
N GLU A 116 0.46 11.80 -8.62
CA GLU A 116 -0.88 12.12 -8.16
C GLU A 116 -1.59 10.86 -7.66
N PHE A 117 -2.46 11.02 -6.69
CA PHE A 117 -3.29 9.91 -6.21
C PHE A 117 -4.66 10.38 -5.73
N ARG A 118 -5.58 9.41 -5.64
CA ARG A 118 -6.86 9.52 -4.96
C ARG A 118 -7.14 8.24 -4.19
N GLY A 119 -7.55 8.39 -2.92
CA GLY A 119 -7.90 7.27 -2.05
C GLY A 119 -9.27 7.48 -1.41
N ASP A 120 -10.00 6.37 -1.28
CA ASP A 120 -11.21 6.25 -0.47
C ASP A 120 -10.90 5.25 0.65
N LEU A 121 -10.87 5.73 1.89
CA LEU A 121 -10.37 5.03 3.06
C LEU A 121 -11.48 4.89 4.11
N GLU A 122 -11.46 3.78 4.83
CA GLU A 122 -12.25 3.55 6.04
C GLU A 122 -11.31 3.58 7.24
N THR A 123 -11.65 4.35 8.25
CA THR A 123 -10.84 4.51 9.46
C THR A 123 -11.68 4.22 10.70
N GLY A 124 -11.05 4.09 11.86
CA GLY A 124 -11.78 3.99 13.14
C GLY A 124 -12.69 5.20 13.44
N GLY A 125 -12.49 6.33 12.76
CA GLY A 125 -13.31 7.53 12.84
C GLY A 125 -14.43 7.62 11.80
N GLY A 126 -14.46 6.73 10.80
CA GLY A 126 -15.39 6.72 9.68
C GLY A 126 -14.68 6.83 8.31
N PRO A 127 -15.45 6.98 7.23
CA PRO A 127 -14.92 7.11 5.89
C PRO A 127 -14.14 8.43 5.72
N VAL A 128 -13.03 8.34 4.99
CA VAL A 128 -12.17 9.47 4.65
C VAL A 128 -11.80 9.37 3.17
N ALA A 129 -11.97 10.45 2.42
CA ALA A 129 -11.43 10.56 1.08
C ALA A 129 -10.21 11.50 1.08
N ILE A 130 -9.18 11.13 0.31
CA ILE A 130 -7.94 11.91 0.18
C ILE A 130 -7.55 12.00 -1.28
N SER A 131 -7.03 13.15 -1.72
CA SER A 131 -6.44 13.29 -3.05
C SER A 131 -5.24 14.23 -3.04
N PHE A 132 -4.27 13.93 -3.91
CA PHE A 132 -3.17 14.82 -4.24
C PHE A 132 -3.12 14.97 -5.76
N VAL A 133 -3.55 16.13 -6.26
CA VAL A 133 -3.68 16.41 -7.70
C VAL A 133 -3.20 17.82 -7.97
N ASP A 134 -2.42 18.00 -9.03
CA ASP A 134 -1.83 19.29 -9.40
C ASP A 134 -1.05 19.98 -8.25
N GLY A 135 -0.43 19.18 -7.38
CA GLY A 135 0.32 19.66 -6.21
C GLY A 135 -0.56 20.11 -5.04
N VAL A 136 -1.87 19.89 -5.10
CA VAL A 136 -2.82 20.24 -4.05
C VAL A 136 -3.30 18.98 -3.34
N MET A 137 -3.07 18.92 -2.02
CA MET A 137 -3.63 17.90 -1.14
C MET A 137 -5.02 18.31 -0.69
N MET A 138 -5.98 17.38 -0.73
CA MET A 138 -7.33 17.58 -0.21
C MET A 138 -7.72 16.38 0.67
N LEU A 139 -8.51 16.68 1.70
CA LEU A 139 -9.08 15.70 2.62
C LEU A 139 -10.59 15.95 2.76
N ASP A 140 -11.38 14.89 2.84
CA ASP A 140 -12.78 14.90 3.19
C ASP A 140 -13.03 13.82 4.25
N ASP A 141 -13.40 14.19 5.45
CA ASP A 141 -13.72 13.31 6.58
C ASP A 141 -15.24 13.23 6.86
N GLY A 142 -16.05 13.63 5.86
CA GLY A 142 -17.51 13.59 5.90
C GLY A 142 -18.16 14.97 6.00
N ASP A 143 -17.41 16.03 6.28
CA ASP A 143 -17.91 17.42 6.34
C ASP A 143 -17.73 18.17 5.00
N GLY A 144 -17.20 17.52 3.98
CA GLY A 144 -16.87 18.03 2.67
C GLY A 144 -15.37 18.31 2.48
N PRO A 145 -14.90 18.34 1.23
CA PRO A 145 -13.48 18.45 0.94
C PRO A 145 -12.86 19.77 1.37
N VAL A 146 -11.73 19.68 2.05
CA VAL A 146 -10.93 20.82 2.53
C VAL A 146 -9.52 20.72 1.92
N VAL A 147 -8.92 21.85 1.53
CA VAL A 147 -7.50 21.88 1.16
C VAL A 147 -6.68 21.57 2.42
N ALA A 148 -5.88 20.54 2.33
CA ALA A 148 -5.04 20.05 3.42
C ALA A 148 -3.64 20.68 3.30
N ASP A 149 -3.34 21.65 4.17
CA ASP A 149 -2.08 22.40 4.16
C ASP A 149 -1.64 22.69 5.60
N VAL A 150 -0.56 22.08 6.04
CA VAL A 150 0.00 22.24 7.41
C VAL A 150 0.47 23.65 7.68
N ASP A 151 0.81 24.42 6.65
CA ASP A 151 1.30 25.80 6.74
C ASP A 151 0.17 26.84 6.54
N ALA A 152 -1.08 26.39 6.35
CA ALA A 152 -2.22 27.27 6.16
C ALA A 152 -2.43 28.21 7.36
N SER A 153 -2.97 29.38 7.10
CA SER A 153 -3.29 30.34 8.15
C SER A 153 -4.61 30.07 8.87
N ASP A 154 -5.50 29.30 8.27
CA ASP A 154 -6.76 28.87 8.86
C ASP A 154 -6.63 27.49 9.52
N THR A 155 -7.35 27.33 10.63
CA THR A 155 -7.25 26.13 11.47
C THR A 155 -7.80 24.87 10.79
N ALA A 156 -8.80 25.01 9.90
CA ALA A 156 -9.40 23.86 9.23
C ALA A 156 -8.42 23.24 8.23
N SER A 157 -7.83 24.04 7.35
CA SER A 157 -6.80 23.59 6.39
C SER A 157 -5.56 23.05 7.09
N GLN A 158 -5.13 23.68 8.20
CA GLN A 158 -3.98 23.20 8.96
C GLN A 158 -4.24 21.84 9.64
N ALA A 159 -5.43 21.64 10.23
CA ALA A 159 -5.81 20.37 10.82
C ALA A 159 -5.95 19.28 9.76
N ALA A 160 -6.61 19.59 8.64
CA ALA A 160 -6.70 18.69 7.49
C ALA A 160 -5.32 18.31 6.93
N GLY A 161 -4.39 19.27 6.84
CA GLY A 161 -3.01 19.06 6.42
C GLY A 161 -2.28 18.03 7.30
N SER A 162 -2.36 18.21 8.62
CA SER A 162 -1.73 17.30 9.58
C SER A 162 -2.29 15.88 9.50
N THR A 163 -3.59 15.74 9.25
CA THR A 163 -4.26 14.44 9.08
C THR A 163 -3.91 13.82 7.73
N ALA A 164 -3.92 14.60 6.65
CA ALA A 164 -3.62 14.13 5.31
C ALA A 164 -2.18 13.63 5.17
N GLU A 165 -1.21 14.25 5.86
CA GLU A 165 0.17 13.75 5.87
C GLU A 165 0.29 12.34 6.46
N VAL A 166 -0.51 12.02 7.49
CA VAL A 166 -0.54 10.66 8.05
C VAL A 166 -1.12 9.67 7.03
N TYR A 167 -2.25 9.99 6.40
CA TYR A 167 -2.85 9.09 5.41
C TYR A 167 -2.01 8.95 4.15
N ARG A 168 -1.28 9.99 3.75
CA ARG A 168 -0.36 9.94 2.62
C ARG A 168 0.70 8.84 2.75
N ILE A 169 1.21 8.61 3.96
CA ILE A 169 2.19 7.53 4.23
C ILE A 169 1.67 6.17 3.73
N PHE A 170 0.38 5.94 3.82
CA PHE A 170 -0.26 4.69 3.40
C PHE A 170 -0.79 4.75 1.97
N ALA A 171 -1.12 5.93 1.46
CA ALA A 171 -1.71 6.15 0.15
C ALA A 171 -0.69 6.33 -0.98
N ASP A 172 0.53 6.76 -0.67
CA ASP A 172 1.61 6.94 -1.63
C ASP A 172 2.50 5.68 -1.67
N PRO A 173 2.43 4.86 -2.74
CA PRO A 173 3.21 3.63 -2.82
C PRO A 173 4.73 3.87 -2.85
N GLY A 174 5.18 5.09 -3.14
CA GLY A 174 6.60 5.47 -3.06
C GLY A 174 7.18 5.29 -1.66
N PHE A 175 6.37 5.42 -0.61
CA PHE A 175 6.81 5.16 0.76
C PHE A 175 7.21 3.70 1.02
N ILE A 176 6.75 2.73 0.22
CA ILE A 176 7.23 1.35 0.29
C ILE A 176 8.75 1.31 0.04
N GLY A 177 9.20 2.00 -1.01
CA GLY A 177 10.63 2.11 -1.33
C GLY A 177 11.43 2.83 -0.24
N ASP A 178 10.89 3.92 0.32
CA ASP A 178 11.54 4.68 1.39
C ASP A 178 11.69 3.85 2.67
N LEU A 179 10.62 3.13 3.06
CA LEU A 179 10.58 2.29 4.24
C LEU A 179 11.54 1.10 4.11
N VAL A 180 11.54 0.43 2.96
CA VAL A 180 12.47 -0.68 2.68
C VAL A 180 13.91 -0.16 2.60
N GLY A 181 14.12 1.00 1.99
CA GLY A 181 15.42 1.66 1.88
C GLY A 181 16.03 2.05 3.24
N ALA A 182 15.22 2.27 4.27
CA ALA A 182 15.69 2.59 5.62
C ALA A 182 16.28 1.38 6.36
N GLY A 183 15.93 0.15 5.97
CA GLY A 183 16.51 -1.08 6.52
C GLY A 183 17.90 -1.35 5.93
N GLU A 184 18.87 -1.77 6.76
CA GLU A 184 20.24 -2.04 6.27
C GLU A 184 20.30 -3.28 5.40
N SER A 185 19.62 -4.37 5.80
CA SER A 185 19.67 -5.67 5.14
C SER A 185 18.34 -6.40 5.30
N TRP A 186 18.00 -7.16 4.29
CA TRP A 186 16.74 -7.90 4.19
C TRP A 186 17.02 -9.37 3.89
N THR A 187 16.21 -10.27 4.44
CA THR A 187 16.25 -11.69 4.11
C THR A 187 15.32 -11.94 2.95
N VAL A 188 15.81 -12.62 1.92
CA VAL A 188 15.03 -12.96 0.71
C VAL A 188 14.78 -14.47 0.71
N SER A 189 13.59 -14.91 0.35
CA SER A 189 13.25 -16.34 0.21
C SER A 189 14.09 -17.00 -0.87
N ASP A 190 14.39 -18.30 -0.71
CA ASP A 190 15.22 -19.08 -1.65
C ASP A 190 14.60 -19.21 -3.05
N ALA A 191 13.27 -19.05 -3.14
CA ALA A 191 12.50 -19.13 -4.39
C ALA A 191 11.28 -18.22 -4.31
N PRO A 192 10.75 -17.77 -5.46
CA PRO A 192 9.47 -17.08 -5.48
C PRO A 192 8.32 -17.99 -5.03
N GLU A 193 7.28 -17.40 -4.47
CA GLU A 193 6.03 -18.05 -4.07
C GLU A 193 4.85 -17.38 -4.77
N GLU A 194 3.73 -18.10 -4.87
CA GLU A 194 2.51 -17.58 -5.45
C GLU A 194 1.82 -16.64 -4.46
N VAL A 195 1.63 -15.38 -4.85
CA VAL A 195 1.03 -14.32 -4.02
C VAL A 195 -0.27 -13.87 -4.65
N GLU A 196 -1.34 -13.85 -3.87
CA GLU A 196 -2.65 -13.37 -4.30
C GLU A 196 -2.62 -11.84 -4.49
N THR A 197 -3.12 -11.38 -5.64
CA THR A 197 -3.27 -9.97 -5.98
C THR A 197 -4.65 -9.44 -5.58
N ALA A 198 -4.81 -8.11 -5.45
CA ALA A 198 -6.06 -7.50 -5.00
C ALA A 198 -7.26 -7.74 -5.94
N ASP A 199 -7.02 -8.03 -7.21
CA ASP A 199 -8.04 -8.38 -8.22
C ASP A 199 -8.43 -9.88 -8.22
N GLY A 200 -7.86 -10.67 -7.29
CA GLY A 200 -8.11 -12.11 -7.15
C GLY A 200 -7.30 -12.99 -8.10
N GLY A 201 -6.31 -12.41 -8.79
CA GLY A 201 -5.28 -13.14 -9.52
C GLY A 201 -4.16 -13.63 -8.59
N SER A 202 -3.08 -14.15 -9.19
CA SER A 202 -1.85 -14.47 -8.47
C SER A 202 -0.63 -14.18 -9.33
N VAL A 203 0.51 -13.96 -8.67
CA VAL A 203 1.81 -13.70 -9.31
C VAL A 203 2.93 -14.35 -8.49
N GLU A 204 3.98 -14.80 -9.17
CA GLU A 204 5.18 -15.29 -8.49
C GLU A 204 6.02 -14.11 -7.98
N ALA A 205 6.31 -14.09 -6.67
CA ALA A 205 7.08 -13.05 -6.03
C ALA A 205 8.00 -13.62 -4.93
N TYR A 206 9.17 -13.01 -4.77
CA TYR A 206 10.07 -13.28 -3.66
C TYR A 206 9.54 -12.62 -2.40
N ARG A 207 9.55 -13.35 -1.30
CA ARG A 207 9.25 -12.82 0.02
C ARG A 207 10.54 -12.24 0.62
N ILE A 208 10.45 -10.97 1.02
CA ILE A 208 11.57 -10.17 1.52
C ILE A 208 11.19 -9.67 2.91
N GLU A 209 11.92 -10.07 3.94
CA GLU A 209 11.58 -9.83 5.35
C GLU A 209 12.64 -8.99 6.05
N SER A 210 12.20 -8.08 6.92
CA SER A 210 13.10 -7.40 7.83
C SER A 210 13.66 -8.43 8.84
N PRO A 211 15.01 -8.50 9.03
CA PRO A 211 15.62 -9.48 9.93
C PRO A 211 15.41 -9.14 11.41
N ALA A 212 15.05 -7.90 11.71
CA ALA A 212 14.80 -7.38 13.05
C ALA A 212 13.91 -6.14 12.99
N ALA A 213 13.37 -5.75 14.12
CA ALA A 213 12.69 -4.46 14.27
C ALA A 213 13.64 -3.30 13.97
N TYR A 214 13.11 -2.25 13.35
CA TYR A 214 13.85 -1.02 13.00
C TYR A 214 12.95 0.20 13.14
N SER A 215 13.46 1.40 12.88
CA SER A 215 12.67 2.63 12.91
C SER A 215 12.72 3.32 11.55
N TRP A 216 11.58 3.86 11.16
CA TRP A 216 11.41 4.69 9.98
C TRP A 216 10.69 5.98 10.38
N TYR A 217 11.32 7.14 10.23
CA TYR A 217 10.83 8.44 10.74
C TYR A 217 10.37 8.40 12.22
N ASP A 218 11.15 7.75 13.08
CA ASP A 218 10.82 7.51 14.50
C ASP A 218 9.59 6.60 14.75
N ILE A 219 9.00 6.01 13.71
CA ILE A 219 7.95 5.01 13.81
C ILE A 219 8.62 3.65 14.02
N PRO A 220 8.34 2.94 15.13
CA PRO A 220 8.87 1.60 15.33
C PRO A 220 8.16 0.62 14.38
N ILE A 221 8.94 -0.14 13.63
CA ILE A 221 8.49 -1.22 12.78
C ILE A 221 8.99 -2.53 13.40
N ASP A 222 8.08 -3.33 13.92
CA ASP A 222 8.42 -4.59 14.58
C ASP A 222 8.76 -5.67 13.57
N SER A 223 7.99 -5.72 12.48
CA SER A 223 8.26 -6.57 11.33
C SER A 223 7.71 -5.94 10.05
N TYR A 224 8.39 -6.22 8.96
CA TYR A 224 7.95 -5.83 7.63
C TYR A 224 8.26 -6.94 6.63
N THR A 225 7.27 -7.29 5.85
CA THR A 225 7.39 -8.25 4.75
C THR A 225 6.96 -7.56 3.46
N LEU A 226 7.77 -7.70 2.43
CA LEU A 226 7.51 -7.27 1.07
C LEU A 226 7.49 -8.50 0.16
N TRP A 227 6.53 -8.58 -0.73
CA TRP A 227 6.55 -9.50 -1.87
C TRP A 227 6.84 -8.72 -3.13
N MET A 228 7.90 -9.12 -3.84
CA MET A 228 8.39 -8.42 -5.02
C MET A 228 8.70 -9.42 -6.14
N THR A 229 8.25 -9.13 -7.34
CA THR A 229 8.56 -9.94 -8.54
C THR A 229 10.04 -9.86 -8.90
N ALA A 230 10.51 -10.79 -9.73
CA ALA A 230 11.90 -10.83 -10.15
C ALA A 230 12.35 -9.58 -10.94
N ASP A 231 11.43 -8.84 -11.54
CA ASP A 231 11.69 -7.58 -12.25
C ASP A 231 11.59 -6.33 -11.36
N GLY A 232 11.48 -6.52 -10.04
CA GLY A 232 11.53 -5.44 -9.06
C GLY A 232 10.18 -4.80 -8.71
N ARG A 233 9.05 -5.36 -9.17
CA ARG A 233 7.73 -4.81 -8.92
C ARG A 233 7.22 -5.24 -7.54
N PRO A 234 6.86 -4.30 -6.63
CA PRO A 234 6.22 -4.64 -5.38
C PRO A 234 4.78 -5.12 -5.64
N VAL A 235 4.38 -6.22 -5.04
CA VAL A 235 3.04 -6.83 -5.20
C VAL A 235 2.22 -6.68 -3.94
N ALA A 236 2.83 -6.96 -2.80
CA ALA A 236 2.18 -6.86 -1.50
C ALA A 236 3.19 -6.46 -0.42
N THR A 237 2.68 -5.86 0.64
CA THR A 237 3.44 -5.63 1.87
C THR A 237 2.61 -6.02 3.08
N GLU A 238 3.26 -6.43 4.16
CA GLU A 238 2.66 -6.58 5.48
C GLU A 238 3.59 -5.93 6.50
N SER A 239 3.05 -5.05 7.33
CA SER A 239 3.78 -4.40 8.40
C SER A 239 3.09 -4.62 9.74
N THR A 240 3.89 -4.86 10.77
CA THR A 240 3.42 -4.90 12.15
C THR A 240 4.14 -3.83 12.95
N THR A 241 3.39 -3.03 13.68
CA THR A 241 3.89 -1.95 14.54
C THR A 241 3.30 -2.08 15.93
N ASP A 242 4.05 -1.78 16.96
CA ASP A 242 3.52 -1.58 18.31
C ASP A 242 3.59 -0.09 18.69
N LEU A 243 2.44 0.53 18.75
CA LEU A 243 2.30 1.91 19.18
C LEU A 243 1.58 1.97 20.53
N LEU A 244 2.29 2.37 21.57
CA LEU A 244 1.77 2.53 22.94
C LEU A 244 1.13 1.24 23.51
N GLY A 245 1.70 0.07 23.18
CA GLY A 245 1.22 -1.24 23.62
C GLY A 245 -0.01 -1.76 22.85
N ARG A 246 -0.29 -1.18 21.69
CA ARG A 246 -1.27 -1.70 20.72
C ARG A 246 -0.53 -2.15 19.49
N THR A 247 -0.58 -3.45 19.25
CA THR A 247 -0.07 -4.03 18.00
C THR A 247 -1.08 -3.79 16.90
N SER A 248 -0.63 -3.27 15.78
CA SER A 248 -1.43 -3.09 14.56
C SER A 248 -0.73 -3.76 13.39
N THR A 249 -1.49 -4.47 12.58
CA THR A 249 -1.01 -5.06 11.33
C THR A 249 -1.70 -4.38 10.16
N LEU A 250 -0.93 -4.06 9.13
CA LEU A 250 -1.40 -3.45 7.89
C LEU A 250 -0.87 -4.25 6.72
N THR A 251 -1.77 -4.64 5.82
CA THR A 251 -1.43 -5.26 4.54
C THR A 251 -1.76 -4.29 3.41
N GLN A 252 -0.86 -4.19 2.44
CA GLN A 252 -1.09 -3.44 1.21
C GLN A 252 -0.90 -4.38 0.02
N ARG A 253 -1.75 -4.27 -1.00
CA ARG A 253 -1.63 -5.03 -2.26
C ARG A 253 -1.70 -4.08 -3.43
N LEU A 254 -0.75 -4.22 -4.35
CA LEU A 254 -0.64 -3.39 -5.54
C LEU A 254 -1.07 -4.19 -6.77
N THR A 255 -1.87 -3.55 -7.64
CA THR A 255 -2.36 -4.15 -8.89
C THR A 255 -2.54 -3.09 -9.98
N GLY A 256 -2.95 -3.51 -11.19
CA GLY A 256 -3.31 -2.60 -12.27
C GLY A 256 -2.15 -1.76 -12.79
N PHE A 257 -0.92 -2.27 -12.68
CA PHE A 257 0.28 -1.58 -13.16
C PHE A 257 0.21 -1.28 -14.66
N GLY A 258 0.40 0.00 -15.03
CA GLY A 258 0.31 0.46 -16.42
C GLY A 258 -1.12 0.48 -16.98
N GLU A 259 -2.14 0.16 -16.19
CA GLU A 259 -3.53 0.24 -16.60
C GLU A 259 -4.05 1.69 -16.52
N PRO A 260 -4.94 2.11 -17.43
CA PRO A 260 -5.50 3.45 -17.36
C PRO A 260 -6.26 3.69 -16.06
N VAL A 261 -5.86 4.71 -15.29
CA VAL A 261 -6.56 5.15 -14.07
C VAL A 261 -7.09 6.57 -14.24
N THR A 262 -8.12 6.91 -13.47
CA THR A 262 -8.61 8.28 -13.37
C THR A 262 -8.28 8.82 -11.99
N VAL A 263 -7.37 9.77 -11.91
CA VAL A 263 -7.07 10.51 -10.70
C VAL A 263 -7.67 11.90 -10.83
N SER A 264 -8.52 12.28 -9.89
CA SER A 264 -9.19 13.59 -9.88
C SER A 264 -9.23 14.17 -8.47
N PRO A 265 -9.19 15.50 -8.32
CA PRO A 265 -9.31 16.11 -7.01
C PRO A 265 -10.68 15.79 -6.37
N LEU A 266 -10.75 15.88 -5.05
CA LEU A 266 -12.02 15.85 -4.32
C LEU A 266 -12.84 17.09 -4.67
N SER A 267 -14.16 16.99 -4.71
CA SER A 267 -15.08 18.06 -5.13
C SER A 267 -16.40 18.01 -4.37
#